data_8e2fd493ac4e4d84f57905f056ce1e68
#
_entry.id   8e2fd493ac4e4d84f57905f056ce1e68
#
_cell.length_a   1.000
_cell.length_b   1.000
_cell.length_c   1.000
_cell.angle_alpha   90.00
_cell.angle_beta   90.00
_cell.angle_gamma   90.00
#
_symmetry.space_group_name_H-M   'P 1'
#
loop_
_entity.id
_entity.type
_entity.pdbx_description
1 polymer ?
#
loop_
_entity_poly.entity_id
_entity_poly.type
_entity_poly.pdbx_seq_one_letter_code
_entity_poly.pdbx_strand_id
1 'polypeptide(L)'
;MNNFRRTVLASVINIALFGITDVQAADTEALEKRIRELESRLTKMDQLEARLEKLDKAGLLSAQPTAPAAAPAASAPSPEVVKLTRKVNTLERKLEIQDEVTTGALQKLPVFEAGADGFKISSSDKKHQLRIGSTIQTDYRNFLGDNSAVWTPSNATASVATNGTSTNGWYNGAGPDSIFLRQARIILEGYVFKDIYFKIMPDFAQTTSGNYLPDAYVDYAYAPQASLLVGKYKPSIGLERLQSDTNTVFLERAFPTNLAPNRDMGIQVHGGFAMPGYKAETAPGPIDSKNAFTYQVGITDGTGDSGNAYGYGAPTNNNSSTAFANNKEFDGRLFAQPFQHSGYAWLEGFGVGVSGSFSNPDHQAIQAQKTPLGQSQFVDYYSLKTQVQGGTTAGRTITADGNSNRIYPQAYWYKGSFGLMGEYVASTQRLSASGTATLPAYRGVNNITQTNKAAQVQVSYVVTGEDNTFEGVKPMRNFDPLKGSWGALQLAARWSELTVDSDTFLLLDPTKTASKAAAFTVGANWFLNKNALIRFDFENVSFTGGAGTRTGSRANPVYHVTNRPGEQVLSTRFQLAF
;
A
#
# COMPACT_ATOMS: atom_id res chain seq x y z
N MET A 1 -31.73 -28.26 -4.29
CA MET A 1 -31.88 -26.79 -4.22
C MET A 1 -32.46 -26.30 -2.89
N ASN A 2 -33.25 -27.08 -2.17
CA ASN A 2 -33.91 -26.62 -0.91
C ASN A 2 -33.00 -26.48 0.33
N ASN A 3 -31.91 -27.25 0.43
CA ASN A 3 -31.02 -27.17 1.61
C ASN A 3 -30.11 -25.94 1.59
N PHE A 4 -29.76 -25.42 0.42
CA PHE A 4 -28.91 -24.22 0.28
C PHE A 4 -29.62 -22.93 0.69
N ARG A 5 -30.92 -22.82 0.41
CA ARG A 5 -31.74 -21.66 0.82
C ARG A 5 -32.00 -21.58 2.33
N ARG A 6 -32.12 -22.72 3.01
CA ARG A 6 -32.29 -22.77 4.48
C ARG A 6 -30.99 -22.39 5.23
N THR A 7 -29.83 -22.77 4.69
CA THR A 7 -28.53 -22.43 5.30
C THR A 7 -28.20 -20.94 5.17
N VAL A 8 -28.54 -20.31 4.05
CA VAL A 8 -28.33 -18.88 3.81
C VAL A 8 -29.24 -18.03 4.72
N LEU A 9 -30.50 -18.44 4.92
CA LEU A 9 -31.42 -17.71 5.81
C LEU A 9 -31.00 -17.80 7.30
N ALA A 10 -30.52 -18.96 7.73
CA ALA A 10 -30.00 -19.15 9.09
C ALA A 10 -28.71 -18.36 9.37
N SER A 11 -27.85 -18.18 8.36
CA SER A 11 -26.62 -17.40 8.50
C SER A 11 -26.89 -15.90 8.57
N VAL A 12 -27.87 -15.39 7.85
CA VAL A 12 -28.25 -13.96 7.88
C VAL A 12 -28.90 -13.60 9.22
N ILE A 13 -29.65 -14.50 9.82
CA ILE A 13 -30.29 -14.28 11.13
C ILE A 13 -29.26 -14.28 12.27
N ASN A 14 -28.18 -15.09 12.18
CA ASN A 14 -27.13 -15.10 13.21
C ASN A 14 -26.20 -13.88 13.15
N ILE A 15 -25.99 -13.27 12.00
CA ILE A 15 -25.14 -12.07 11.88
C ILE A 15 -25.88 -10.81 12.39
N ALA A 16 -27.21 -10.78 12.31
CA ALA A 16 -28.01 -9.68 12.84
C ALA A 16 -28.13 -9.69 14.38
N LEU A 17 -27.84 -10.81 15.05
CA LEU A 17 -27.99 -10.96 16.50
C LEU A 17 -26.73 -10.62 17.34
N PHE A 18 -25.57 -10.41 16.71
CA PHE A 18 -24.31 -10.16 17.45
C PHE A 18 -23.79 -8.72 17.40
N GLY A 19 -24.54 -7.75 16.90
CA GLY A 19 -24.01 -6.41 16.66
C GLY A 19 -24.83 -5.20 17.08
N ILE A 20 -25.81 -5.30 18.00
CA ILE A 20 -26.50 -4.09 18.51
C ILE A 20 -26.85 -4.27 19.98
N THR A 21 -26.08 -3.68 20.84
CA THR A 21 -26.52 -3.26 22.17
C THR A 21 -27.13 -1.88 22.01
N ASP A 22 -28.38 -1.71 22.49
CA ASP A 22 -29.16 -0.48 22.54
C ASP A 22 -29.88 -0.01 21.26
N VAL A 23 -30.83 -0.81 20.74
CA VAL A 23 -32.00 -0.30 20.01
C VAL A 23 -33.26 -0.87 20.67
N GLN A 24 -34.23 0.02 20.91
CA GLN A 24 -35.45 -0.17 21.73
C GLN A 24 -36.22 -1.46 21.44
N ALA A 25 -36.69 -2.11 22.48
CA ALA A 25 -37.46 -3.36 22.50
C ALA A 25 -38.71 -3.37 21.58
N ALA A 26 -39.17 -2.23 21.11
CA ALA A 26 -40.34 -2.09 20.21
C ALA A 26 -40.08 -2.57 18.76
N ASP A 27 -38.83 -2.48 18.27
CA ASP A 27 -38.49 -2.88 16.89
C ASP A 27 -38.28 -4.39 16.74
N THR A 28 -37.86 -5.07 17.81
CA THR A 28 -37.67 -6.54 17.82
C THR A 28 -39.00 -7.29 17.77
N GLU A 29 -40.02 -6.81 18.47
CA GLU A 29 -41.35 -7.43 18.46
C GLU A 29 -42.07 -7.30 17.11
N ALA A 30 -41.88 -6.17 16.45
CA ALA A 30 -42.38 -5.94 15.08
C ALA A 30 -41.68 -6.84 14.04
N LEU A 31 -40.39 -7.05 14.18
CA LEU A 31 -39.61 -7.96 13.33
C LEU A 31 -39.96 -9.43 13.55
N GLU A 32 -40.13 -9.87 14.81
CA GLU A 32 -40.56 -11.24 15.13
C GLU A 32 -41.98 -11.53 14.62
N LYS A 33 -42.88 -10.55 14.71
CA LYS A 33 -44.23 -10.67 14.15
C LYS A 33 -44.21 -10.82 12.64
N ARG A 34 -43.32 -10.10 11.97
CA ARG A 34 -43.15 -10.16 10.50
C ARG A 34 -42.50 -11.46 10.05
N ILE A 35 -41.56 -12.00 10.81
CA ILE A 35 -40.95 -13.32 10.58
C ILE A 35 -42.00 -14.43 10.71
N ARG A 36 -42.81 -14.44 11.75
CA ARG A 36 -43.93 -15.39 11.94
C ARG A 36 -44.96 -15.31 10.80
N GLU A 37 -45.24 -14.12 10.31
CA GLU A 37 -46.14 -13.93 9.17
C GLU A 37 -45.55 -14.49 7.89
N LEU A 38 -44.25 -14.29 7.64
CA LEU A 38 -43.54 -14.83 6.46
C LEU A 38 -43.43 -16.35 6.53
N GLU A 39 -43.15 -16.93 7.68
CA GLU A 39 -43.13 -18.39 7.88
C GLU A 39 -44.51 -19.03 7.64
N SER A 40 -45.58 -18.35 8.09
CA SER A 40 -46.97 -18.78 7.81
C SER A 40 -47.31 -18.75 6.31
N ARG A 41 -46.78 -17.75 5.57
CA ARG A 41 -46.95 -17.65 4.12
C ARG A 41 -46.14 -18.71 3.38
N LEU A 42 -44.93 -18.99 3.81
CA LEU A 42 -44.09 -20.07 3.24
C LEU A 42 -44.76 -21.43 3.41
N THR A 43 -45.29 -21.73 4.58
CA THR A 43 -46.01 -22.97 4.85
C THR A 43 -47.26 -23.13 3.99
N LYS A 44 -47.96 -22.01 3.69
CA LYS A 44 -49.10 -22.02 2.76
C LYS A 44 -48.69 -22.23 1.32
N MET A 45 -47.57 -21.69 0.89
CA MET A 45 -47.02 -21.93 -0.45
C MET A 45 -46.60 -23.40 -0.64
N ASP A 46 -45.89 -23.99 0.33
CA ASP A 46 -45.52 -25.41 0.31
C ASP A 46 -46.76 -26.33 0.23
N GLN A 47 -47.85 -25.96 0.91
CA GLN A 47 -49.13 -26.67 0.82
C GLN A 47 -49.81 -26.54 -0.54
N LEU A 48 -49.68 -25.37 -1.19
CA LEU A 48 -50.23 -25.14 -2.54
C LEU A 48 -49.41 -25.86 -3.61
N GLU A 49 -48.07 -25.90 -3.49
CA GLU A 49 -47.19 -26.68 -4.37
C GLU A 49 -47.48 -28.18 -4.25
N ALA A 50 -47.63 -28.68 -3.04
CA ALA A 50 -48.00 -30.08 -2.81
C ALA A 50 -49.39 -30.43 -3.36
N ARG A 51 -50.32 -29.48 -3.41
CA ARG A 51 -51.65 -29.64 -4.03
C ARG A 51 -51.58 -29.60 -5.55
N LEU A 52 -50.76 -28.72 -6.11
CA LEU A 52 -50.50 -28.66 -7.56
C LEU A 52 -49.82 -29.93 -8.05
N GLU A 53 -48.83 -30.44 -7.30
CA GLU A 53 -48.17 -31.72 -7.65
C GLU A 53 -49.12 -32.92 -7.57
N LYS A 54 -50.07 -32.92 -6.65
CA LYS A 54 -51.13 -33.94 -6.58
C LYS A 54 -52.14 -33.83 -7.73
N LEU A 55 -52.47 -32.63 -8.22
CA LEU A 55 -53.36 -32.40 -9.38
C LEU A 55 -52.68 -32.77 -10.69
N ASP A 56 -51.37 -32.52 -10.79
CA ASP A 56 -50.55 -32.92 -11.94
C ASP A 56 -50.41 -34.44 -12.02
N LYS A 57 -50.12 -35.14 -10.89
CA LYS A 57 -50.10 -36.59 -10.79
C LYS A 57 -51.47 -37.24 -11.00
N ALA A 58 -52.58 -36.55 -10.80
CA ALA A 58 -53.92 -37.00 -11.07
C ALA A 58 -54.35 -36.85 -12.54
N GLY A 59 -53.46 -36.34 -13.44
CA GLY A 59 -53.72 -36.19 -14.86
C GLY A 59 -54.77 -35.13 -15.23
N LEU A 60 -55.12 -34.27 -14.31
CA LEU A 60 -56.17 -33.25 -14.53
C LEU A 60 -55.63 -31.97 -15.24
N LEU A 61 -54.34 -31.87 -15.45
CA LEU A 61 -53.69 -30.75 -16.15
C LEU A 61 -53.21 -31.10 -17.56
N SER A 62 -53.28 -32.36 -17.99
CA SER A 62 -52.81 -32.81 -19.31
C SER A 62 -53.96 -33.31 -20.22
N ALA A 63 -54.96 -32.49 -20.42
CA ALA A 63 -55.93 -32.77 -21.52
C ALA A 63 -55.42 -32.10 -22.80
N GLN A 64 -54.79 -32.93 -23.68
CA GLN A 64 -54.51 -32.53 -25.05
C GLN A 64 -55.81 -32.32 -25.86
N PRO A 65 -55.94 -31.27 -26.68
CA PRO A 65 -57.11 -31.08 -27.51
C PRO A 65 -57.06 -32.03 -28.72
N THR A 66 -57.95 -32.99 -28.76
CA THR A 66 -58.30 -33.68 -29.99
C THR A 66 -59.28 -32.83 -30.80
N ALA A 67 -59.08 -32.75 -32.09
CA ALA A 67 -59.73 -31.92 -33.08
C ALA A 67 -61.24 -32.19 -33.28
N PRO A 68 -61.96 -31.35 -34.03
CA PRO A 68 -63.26 -30.81 -33.64
C PRO A 68 -64.42 -31.65 -34.15
N ALA A 69 -65.37 -31.87 -33.28
CA ALA A 69 -66.78 -32.18 -33.67
C ALA A 69 -67.65 -31.01 -33.26
N ALA A 70 -68.62 -30.68 -34.13
CA ALA A 70 -69.48 -29.53 -34.21
C ALA A 70 -70.00 -28.96 -32.88
N ALA A 71 -70.00 -27.62 -32.82
CA ALA A 71 -70.43 -26.81 -31.69
C ALA A 71 -71.90 -26.95 -31.36
N PRO A 72 -72.24 -27.08 -30.04
CA PRO A 72 -73.49 -26.53 -29.49
C PRO A 72 -73.21 -25.13 -28.92
N ALA A 73 -74.19 -24.28 -29.06
CA ALA A 73 -74.24 -22.88 -28.68
C ALA A 73 -73.62 -22.61 -27.27
N ALA A 74 -72.71 -21.63 -27.19
CA ALA A 74 -72.08 -21.16 -25.96
C ALA A 74 -73.14 -20.70 -24.94
N SER A 75 -73.35 -21.46 -23.89
CA SER A 75 -74.09 -20.99 -22.72
C SER A 75 -73.22 -19.90 -22.03
N ALA A 76 -73.83 -18.75 -21.76
CA ALA A 76 -73.16 -17.68 -21.05
C ALA A 76 -72.50 -18.17 -19.75
N PRO A 77 -71.28 -17.76 -19.43
CA PRO A 77 -70.57 -18.21 -18.23
C PRO A 77 -71.42 -17.89 -16.98
N SER A 78 -71.48 -18.81 -16.04
CA SER A 78 -72.24 -18.64 -14.81
C SER A 78 -71.77 -17.39 -14.07
N PRO A 79 -72.68 -16.68 -13.34
CA PRO A 79 -72.31 -15.49 -12.58
C PRO A 79 -71.16 -15.71 -11.59
N GLU A 80 -70.95 -16.94 -11.11
CA GLU A 80 -69.83 -17.32 -10.23
C GLU A 80 -68.49 -17.34 -10.97
N VAL A 81 -68.45 -17.86 -12.21
CA VAL A 81 -67.25 -17.88 -13.06
C VAL A 81 -66.82 -16.45 -13.38
N VAL A 82 -67.73 -15.58 -13.73
CA VAL A 82 -67.44 -14.15 -13.99
C VAL A 82 -66.93 -13.46 -12.73
N LYS A 83 -67.46 -13.78 -11.54
CA LYS A 83 -67.01 -13.24 -10.26
C LYS A 83 -65.60 -13.77 -9.88
N LEU A 84 -65.33 -15.04 -10.17
CA LEU A 84 -64.01 -15.65 -9.93
C LEU A 84 -62.97 -15.06 -10.86
N THR A 85 -63.26 -14.92 -12.15
CA THR A 85 -62.35 -14.30 -13.15
C THR A 85 -62.01 -12.86 -12.78
N ARG A 86 -63.01 -12.09 -12.33
CA ARG A 86 -62.74 -10.73 -11.82
C ARG A 86 -61.86 -10.71 -10.57
N LYS A 87 -62.02 -11.68 -9.68
CA LYS A 87 -61.13 -11.81 -8.51
C LYS A 87 -59.73 -12.18 -8.90
N VAL A 88 -59.56 -13.14 -9.82
CA VAL A 88 -58.23 -13.56 -10.33
C VAL A 88 -57.53 -12.37 -10.99
N ASN A 89 -58.17 -11.68 -11.92
CA ASN A 89 -57.58 -10.50 -12.57
C ASN A 89 -57.24 -9.37 -11.58
N THR A 90 -58.05 -9.22 -10.52
CA THR A 90 -57.74 -8.23 -9.47
C THR A 90 -56.54 -8.66 -8.60
N LEU A 91 -56.38 -9.94 -8.34
CA LEU A 91 -55.24 -10.48 -7.61
C LEU A 91 -53.96 -10.46 -8.45
N GLU A 92 -54.06 -10.82 -9.72
CA GLU A 92 -52.95 -10.74 -10.67
C GLU A 92 -52.44 -9.30 -10.78
N ARG A 93 -53.32 -8.34 -10.95
CA ARG A 93 -52.95 -6.93 -11.01
C ARG A 93 -52.37 -6.40 -9.69
N LYS A 94 -52.84 -6.89 -8.56
CA LYS A 94 -52.23 -6.57 -7.24
C LYS A 94 -50.85 -7.19 -7.07
N LEU A 95 -50.64 -8.40 -7.57
CA LEU A 95 -49.33 -9.06 -7.59
C LEU A 95 -48.35 -8.31 -8.50
N GLU A 96 -48.76 -7.94 -9.69
CA GLU A 96 -47.96 -7.13 -10.63
C GLU A 96 -47.52 -5.80 -9.99
N ILE A 97 -48.47 -5.06 -9.40
CA ILE A 97 -48.18 -3.79 -8.72
C ILE A 97 -47.24 -4.02 -7.51
N GLN A 98 -47.45 -5.10 -6.77
CA GLN A 98 -46.62 -5.42 -5.63
C GLN A 98 -45.22 -5.84 -6.05
N ASP A 99 -45.08 -6.57 -7.16
CA ASP A 99 -43.79 -6.93 -7.76
C ASP A 99 -43.08 -5.69 -8.33
N GLU A 100 -43.76 -4.80 -9.01
CA GLU A 100 -43.20 -3.52 -9.48
C GLU A 100 -42.71 -2.65 -8.31
N VAL A 101 -43.53 -2.49 -7.27
CA VAL A 101 -43.16 -1.72 -6.07
C VAL A 101 -41.97 -2.37 -5.33
N THR A 102 -41.99 -3.71 -5.18
CA THR A 102 -40.94 -4.44 -4.50
C THR A 102 -39.64 -4.42 -5.31
N THR A 103 -39.73 -4.64 -6.62
CA THR A 103 -38.59 -4.58 -7.53
C THR A 103 -38.02 -3.16 -7.60
N GLY A 104 -38.88 -2.14 -7.68
CA GLY A 104 -38.48 -0.74 -7.65
C GLY A 104 -37.87 -0.30 -6.31
N ALA A 105 -38.32 -0.87 -5.20
CA ALA A 105 -37.73 -0.65 -3.88
C ALA A 105 -36.37 -1.35 -3.74
N LEU A 106 -36.26 -2.60 -4.20
CA LEU A 106 -35.01 -3.38 -4.20
C LEU A 106 -33.92 -2.73 -5.08
N GLN A 107 -34.31 -2.18 -6.24
CA GLN A 107 -33.39 -1.46 -7.12
C GLN A 107 -32.81 -0.18 -6.50
N LYS A 108 -33.44 0.35 -5.47
CA LYS A 108 -32.96 1.55 -4.74
C LYS A 108 -32.07 1.21 -3.54
N LEU A 109 -32.01 -0.05 -3.14
CA LEU A 109 -31.18 -0.46 -2.01
C LEU A 109 -29.70 -0.43 -2.39
N PRO A 110 -28.82 -0.09 -1.43
CA PRO A 110 -27.39 -0.20 -1.64
C PRO A 110 -26.98 -1.66 -1.83
N VAL A 111 -25.99 -1.89 -2.69
CA VAL A 111 -25.42 -3.22 -2.96
C VAL A 111 -24.25 -3.43 -2.03
N PHE A 112 -24.27 -4.54 -1.29
CA PHE A 112 -23.17 -5.00 -0.42
C PHE A 112 -22.48 -6.17 -1.07
N GLU A 113 -21.17 -6.05 -1.25
CA GLU A 113 -20.32 -7.11 -1.78
C GLU A 113 -19.23 -7.44 -0.74
N ALA A 114 -18.94 -8.72 -0.54
CA ALA A 114 -17.83 -9.19 0.27
C ALA A 114 -17.04 -10.22 -0.52
N GLY A 115 -15.72 -10.04 -0.60
CA GLY A 115 -14.87 -10.91 -1.40
C GLY A 115 -13.39 -10.70 -1.14
N ALA A 116 -12.58 -11.21 -2.05
CA ALA A 116 -11.13 -11.11 -1.96
C ALA A 116 -10.59 -9.67 -2.07
N ASP A 117 -11.40 -8.73 -2.53
CA ASP A 117 -11.07 -7.29 -2.59
C ASP A 117 -11.60 -6.53 -1.35
N GLY A 118 -11.99 -7.24 -0.30
CA GLY A 118 -12.55 -6.68 0.93
C GLY A 118 -14.07 -6.52 0.87
N PHE A 119 -14.56 -5.52 1.59
CA PHE A 119 -15.98 -5.20 1.68
C PHE A 119 -16.26 -3.95 0.83
N LYS A 120 -17.34 -4.01 0.06
CA LYS A 120 -17.74 -2.92 -0.82
C LYS A 120 -19.22 -2.61 -0.65
N ILE A 121 -19.52 -1.33 -0.49
CA ILE A 121 -20.87 -0.79 -0.41
C ILE A 121 -21.03 0.16 -1.60
N SER A 122 -22.06 -0.06 -2.42
CA SER A 122 -22.33 0.78 -3.58
C SER A 122 -23.77 1.27 -3.56
N SER A 123 -24.01 2.52 -3.94
CA SER A 123 -25.37 2.98 -4.24
C SER A 123 -25.94 2.20 -5.44
N SER A 124 -27.25 2.12 -5.54
CA SER A 124 -27.92 1.42 -6.64
C SER A 124 -27.55 1.98 -8.03
N ASP A 125 -27.31 3.28 -8.13
CA ASP A 125 -26.88 3.97 -9.34
C ASP A 125 -25.34 3.92 -9.57
N LYS A 126 -24.61 3.24 -8.69
CA LYS A 126 -23.15 3.08 -8.69
C LYS A 126 -22.33 4.38 -8.70
N LYS A 127 -22.96 5.52 -8.38
CA LYS A 127 -22.24 6.81 -8.29
C LYS A 127 -21.47 6.97 -6.99
N HIS A 128 -21.94 6.34 -5.93
CA HIS A 128 -21.29 6.35 -4.62
C HIS A 128 -20.81 4.94 -4.30
N GLN A 129 -19.56 4.83 -3.90
CA GLN A 129 -18.94 3.56 -3.57
C GLN A 129 -17.97 3.71 -2.42
N LEU A 130 -18.05 2.84 -1.44
CA LEU A 130 -17.08 2.70 -0.37
C LEU A 130 -16.53 1.29 -0.39
N ARG A 131 -15.22 1.16 -0.47
CA ARG A 131 -14.48 -0.08 -0.24
C ARG A 131 -13.78 0.01 1.10
N ILE A 132 -13.87 -1.05 1.89
CA ILE A 132 -13.17 -1.23 3.14
C ILE A 132 -12.20 -2.39 2.95
N GLY A 133 -10.91 -2.09 3.00
CA GLY A 133 -9.83 -3.04 2.92
C GLY A 133 -8.96 -3.01 4.16
N SER A 134 -8.01 -3.93 4.24
CA SER A 134 -7.03 -3.98 5.33
C SER A 134 -5.69 -4.52 4.84
N THR A 135 -4.62 -4.12 5.53
CA THR A 135 -3.29 -4.73 5.39
C THR A 135 -2.71 -4.98 6.77
N ILE A 136 -2.38 -6.24 7.03
CA ILE A 136 -1.68 -6.67 8.23
C ILE A 136 -0.38 -7.33 7.80
N GLN A 137 0.75 -6.83 8.32
CA GLN A 137 2.08 -7.40 8.09
C GLN A 137 2.77 -7.60 9.42
N THR A 138 3.19 -8.83 9.69
CA THR A 138 4.01 -9.20 10.86
C THR A 138 5.33 -9.73 10.37
N ASP A 139 6.41 -9.15 10.84
CA ASP A 139 7.77 -9.50 10.46
C ASP A 139 8.49 -10.18 11.62
N TYR A 140 9.26 -11.20 11.27
CA TYR A 140 10.37 -11.71 12.09
C TYR A 140 11.67 -11.32 11.41
N ARG A 141 12.61 -10.77 12.18
CA ARG A 141 13.93 -10.37 11.71
C ARG A 141 15.01 -10.97 12.61
N ASN A 142 16.00 -11.60 11.98
CA ASN A 142 17.14 -12.21 12.63
C ASN A 142 18.43 -11.72 12.00
N PHE A 143 19.35 -11.20 12.81
CA PHE A 143 20.69 -10.81 12.37
C PHE A 143 21.64 -11.98 12.55
N LEU A 144 22.28 -12.43 11.47
CA LEU A 144 23.17 -13.58 11.46
C LEU A 144 24.62 -13.15 11.70
N GLY A 145 25.33 -13.92 12.53
CA GLY A 145 26.73 -13.76 12.79
C GLY A 145 27.09 -12.77 13.90
N ASP A 146 28.19 -13.06 14.59
CA ASP A 146 28.69 -12.28 15.74
C ASP A 146 29.26 -10.91 15.36
N ASN A 147 29.37 -10.61 14.07
CA ASN A 147 29.99 -9.39 13.51
C ASN A 147 29.02 -8.38 12.93
N SER A 148 27.71 -8.62 13.06
CA SER A 148 26.72 -7.64 12.64
C SER A 148 26.73 -6.46 13.60
N ALA A 149 27.48 -5.42 13.26
CA ALA A 149 27.55 -4.21 14.07
C ALA A 149 26.25 -3.40 13.89
N VAL A 150 25.35 -3.47 14.84
CA VAL A 150 24.18 -2.61 14.92
C VAL A 150 24.60 -1.25 15.48
N TRP A 151 24.42 -0.20 14.70
CA TRP A 151 24.67 1.15 15.18
C TRP A 151 23.50 1.63 16.07
N THR A 152 23.83 1.98 17.32
CA THR A 152 22.87 2.63 18.20
C THR A 152 23.17 4.12 18.27
N PRO A 153 22.11 5.00 18.14
CA PRO A 153 22.29 6.43 18.35
C PRO A 153 22.87 6.72 19.74
N SER A 154 23.84 7.61 19.83
CA SER A 154 24.57 7.94 21.04
C SER A 154 23.75 8.60 22.17
N ASN A 155 22.43 8.66 22.03
CA ASN A 155 21.50 9.11 23.08
C ASN A 155 20.98 7.96 23.96
N ALA A 156 21.31 6.71 23.65
CA ALA A 156 21.09 5.64 24.60
C ALA A 156 22.20 5.74 25.67
N THR A 157 21.87 6.30 26.81
CA THR A 157 22.54 5.99 28.07
C THR A 157 22.30 4.52 28.40
N ALA A 158 22.71 3.65 27.51
CA ALA A 158 22.80 2.23 27.75
C ALA A 158 24.18 1.97 28.35
N SER A 159 24.28 2.18 29.64
CA SER A 159 25.24 1.49 30.47
C SER A 159 24.90 -0.02 30.46
N VAL A 160 25.13 -0.71 29.36
CA VAL A 160 25.32 -2.15 29.41
C VAL A 160 26.81 -2.36 29.56
N ALA A 161 27.26 -2.20 30.77
CA ALA A 161 28.53 -2.69 31.23
C ALA A 161 28.46 -4.22 31.31
N THR A 162 28.86 -4.88 30.23
CA THR A 162 29.38 -6.22 30.29
C THR A 162 30.62 -6.25 29.42
N ASN A 163 31.74 -6.12 30.12
CA ASN A 163 33.12 -6.20 29.64
C ASN A 163 33.62 -5.07 28.71
N GLY A 164 33.85 -3.89 29.35
CA GLY A 164 34.98 -3.03 29.14
C GLY A 164 35.35 -2.67 27.72
N THR A 165 34.78 -1.72 27.22
CA THR A 165 35.19 -0.58 26.43
C THR A 165 33.96 -0.04 25.66
N SER A 166 33.38 0.99 26.19
CA SER A 166 32.40 1.81 25.45
C SER A 166 33.15 2.52 24.30
N THR A 167 33.27 1.86 23.18
CA THR A 167 33.60 2.51 21.92
C THR A 167 32.29 3.05 21.36
N ASN A 168 32.13 4.36 21.43
CA ASN A 168 30.99 5.13 20.92
C ASN A 168 30.39 4.51 19.65
N GLY A 169 29.20 3.93 19.76
CA GLY A 169 28.28 3.80 18.65
C GLY A 169 28.19 2.49 17.90
N TRP A 170 29.05 1.51 18.13
CA TRP A 170 28.97 0.22 17.45
C TRP A 170 28.86 -0.94 18.45
N TYR A 171 27.84 -1.73 18.34
CA TYR A 171 27.78 -3.05 18.98
C TYR A 171 28.41 -4.06 18.03
N ASN A 172 29.49 -4.71 18.48
CA ASN A 172 29.96 -5.96 17.89
C ASN A 172 29.06 -7.06 18.45
N GLY A 173 28.12 -7.53 17.67
CA GLY A 173 27.23 -8.60 18.06
C GLY A 173 26.04 -8.65 17.08
N ALA A 174 25.44 -9.82 16.98
CA ALA A 174 24.17 -9.95 16.25
C ALA A 174 23.15 -8.94 16.81
N GLY A 175 22.44 -8.22 15.93
CA GLY A 175 21.30 -7.41 16.34
C GLY A 175 20.27 -8.31 17.04
N PRO A 176 19.41 -7.76 17.92
CA PRO A 176 18.42 -8.56 18.60
C PRO A 176 17.40 -9.10 17.57
N ASP A 177 17.13 -10.39 17.69
CA ASP A 177 15.99 -10.99 16.99
C ASP A 177 14.71 -10.32 17.43
N SER A 178 13.83 -10.07 16.50
CA SER A 178 12.61 -9.36 16.81
C SER A 178 11.41 -9.83 15.97
N ILE A 179 10.28 -9.97 16.65
CA ILE A 179 8.98 -10.08 16.00
C ILE A 179 8.25 -8.76 16.21
N PHE A 180 7.74 -8.16 15.15
CA PHE A 180 7.05 -6.89 15.24
C PHE A 180 5.96 -6.73 14.19
N LEU A 181 4.98 -5.91 14.52
CA LEU A 181 3.93 -5.52 13.59
C LEU A 181 4.47 -4.45 12.64
N ARG A 182 4.64 -4.81 11.38
CA ARG A 182 5.20 -3.91 10.35
C ARG A 182 4.16 -2.93 9.83
N GLN A 183 2.95 -3.41 9.61
CA GLN A 183 1.79 -2.62 9.18
C GLN A 183 0.50 -3.19 9.77
N ALA A 184 -0.39 -2.29 10.16
CA ALA A 184 -1.76 -2.59 10.58
C ALA A 184 -2.66 -1.48 10.06
N ARG A 185 -3.10 -1.61 8.81
CA ARG A 185 -3.82 -0.56 8.07
C ARG A 185 -5.27 -0.92 7.87
N ILE A 186 -6.12 0.08 8.01
CA ILE A 186 -7.48 0.07 7.47
C ILE A 186 -7.45 0.96 6.23
N ILE A 187 -8.04 0.48 5.14
CA ILE A 187 -8.10 1.21 3.87
C ILE A 187 -9.56 1.53 3.60
N LEU A 188 -9.89 2.80 3.62
CA LEU A 188 -11.19 3.34 3.22
C LEU A 188 -10.98 4.08 1.91
N GLU A 189 -11.56 3.58 0.83
CA GLU A 189 -11.43 4.22 -0.48
C GLU A 189 -12.72 4.03 -1.29
N GLY A 190 -12.94 4.90 -2.26
CA GLY A 190 -14.12 4.79 -3.10
C GLY A 190 -14.40 6.04 -3.90
N TYR A 191 -15.65 6.17 -4.32
CA TYR A 191 -16.10 7.26 -5.17
C TYR A 191 -17.29 7.99 -4.57
N VAL A 192 -17.30 9.30 -4.76
CA VAL A 192 -18.44 10.18 -4.53
C VAL A 192 -18.78 10.83 -5.86
N PHE A 193 -20.05 10.76 -6.28
CA PHE A 193 -20.50 11.25 -7.60
C PHE A 193 -19.74 10.65 -8.80
N LYS A 194 -19.19 9.41 -8.66
CA LYS A 194 -18.51 8.67 -9.71
C LYS A 194 -17.11 9.20 -10.09
N ASP A 195 -16.90 10.49 -10.12
CA ASP A 195 -15.68 11.13 -10.62
C ASP A 195 -14.75 11.62 -9.48
N ILE A 196 -15.24 11.68 -8.25
CA ILE A 196 -14.45 12.07 -7.09
C ILE A 196 -14.05 10.82 -6.33
N TYR A 197 -12.81 10.40 -6.51
CA TYR A 197 -12.22 9.31 -5.74
C TYR A 197 -11.62 9.84 -4.43
N PHE A 198 -11.70 9.07 -3.37
CA PHE A 198 -11.05 9.37 -2.10
C PHE A 198 -10.35 8.14 -1.55
N LYS A 199 -9.30 8.38 -0.77
CA LYS A 199 -8.61 7.35 0.01
C LYS A 199 -8.20 7.89 1.36
N ILE A 200 -8.47 7.12 2.41
CA ILE A 200 -8.03 7.35 3.78
C ILE A 200 -7.45 6.04 4.30
N MET A 201 -6.19 6.08 4.75
CA MET A 201 -5.48 4.86 5.15
C MET A 201 -4.69 5.09 6.44
N PRO A 202 -5.31 4.95 7.63
CA PRO A 202 -4.59 4.94 8.90
C PRO A 202 -3.73 3.68 9.05
N ASP A 203 -2.56 3.83 9.71
CA ASP A 203 -1.63 2.74 10.03
C ASP A 203 -1.35 2.72 11.54
N PHE A 204 -1.89 1.73 12.22
CA PHE A 204 -1.81 1.58 13.67
C PHE A 204 -0.49 0.95 14.17
N ALA A 205 0.34 0.43 13.26
CA ALA A 205 1.67 -0.10 13.61
C ALA A 205 2.73 1.00 13.78
N GLN A 206 2.48 2.21 13.29
CA GLN A 206 3.43 3.33 13.26
C GLN A 206 3.36 4.21 14.52
N THR A 207 3.32 3.61 15.71
CA THR A 207 3.10 4.35 16.95
C THR A 207 4.26 5.26 17.37
N THR A 208 5.49 4.96 16.96
CA THR A 208 6.69 5.69 17.38
C THR A 208 7.13 6.80 16.42
N SER A 209 6.74 6.73 15.15
CA SER A 209 7.15 7.71 14.13
C SER A 209 6.14 8.83 13.88
N GLY A 210 5.00 8.82 14.58
CA GLY A 210 3.98 9.85 14.47
C GLY A 210 3.21 9.89 13.13
N ASN A 211 3.45 8.96 12.22
CA ASN A 211 2.81 8.94 10.90
C ASN A 211 1.61 7.99 10.87
N TYR A 212 0.59 8.28 11.68
CA TYR A 212 -0.62 7.46 11.77
C TYR A 212 -1.50 7.46 10.53
N LEU A 213 -1.35 8.43 9.64
CA LEU A 213 -2.17 8.59 8.44
C LEU A 213 -1.28 8.72 7.19
N PRO A 214 -0.80 7.59 6.64
CA PRO A 214 0.03 7.60 5.44
C PRO A 214 -0.64 8.24 4.23
N ASP A 215 -1.84 7.82 3.86
CA ASP A 215 -2.57 8.35 2.72
C ASP A 215 -3.90 8.95 3.17
N ALA A 216 -4.18 10.19 2.75
CA ALA A 216 -5.45 10.88 2.93
C ALA A 216 -5.60 11.92 1.81
N TYR A 217 -6.29 11.55 0.75
CA TYR A 217 -6.45 12.42 -0.42
C TYR A 217 -7.79 12.25 -1.12
N VAL A 218 -8.11 13.27 -1.89
CA VAL A 218 -9.22 13.28 -2.84
C VAL A 218 -8.63 13.46 -4.23
N ASP A 219 -9.16 12.76 -5.21
CA ASP A 219 -8.74 12.81 -6.60
C ASP A 219 -9.97 13.03 -7.49
N TYR A 220 -10.04 14.19 -8.12
CA TYR A 220 -11.05 14.48 -9.11
C TYR A 220 -10.64 13.87 -10.45
N ALA A 221 -11.05 12.63 -10.65
CA ALA A 221 -10.71 11.79 -11.80
C ALA A 221 -11.73 11.98 -12.93
N TYR A 222 -11.82 13.21 -13.46
CA TYR A 222 -12.80 13.61 -14.48
C TYR A 222 -12.56 12.95 -15.84
N ALA A 223 -11.31 12.91 -16.28
CA ALA A 223 -10.94 12.35 -17.56
C ALA A 223 -9.65 11.54 -17.44
N PRO A 224 -9.46 10.49 -18.27
CA PRO A 224 -8.23 9.71 -18.27
C PRO A 224 -6.98 10.55 -18.46
N GLN A 225 -7.09 11.61 -19.27
CA GLN A 225 -5.97 12.48 -19.64
C GLN A 225 -5.65 13.55 -18.59
N ALA A 226 -6.58 13.86 -17.69
CA ALA A 226 -6.36 14.89 -16.68
C ALA A 226 -7.21 14.63 -15.42
N SER A 227 -6.55 14.48 -14.31
CA SER A 227 -7.12 14.33 -12.97
C SER A 227 -6.39 15.25 -12.01
N LEU A 228 -7.06 15.67 -10.94
CA LEU A 228 -6.53 16.55 -9.92
C LEU A 228 -6.60 15.89 -8.55
N LEU A 229 -5.45 15.53 -8.00
CA LEU A 229 -5.31 14.93 -6.69
C LEU A 229 -4.87 15.98 -5.67
N VAL A 230 -5.52 16.02 -4.51
CA VAL A 230 -5.21 16.94 -3.41
C VAL A 230 -5.23 16.18 -2.09
N GLY A 231 -4.20 16.36 -1.28
CA GLY A 231 -4.09 15.75 0.05
C GLY A 231 -2.72 15.17 0.33
N LYS A 232 -2.67 14.13 1.16
CA LYS A 232 -1.45 13.43 1.55
C LYS A 232 -1.29 12.16 0.75
N TYR A 233 -0.22 12.07 -0.03
CA TYR A 233 0.06 10.96 -0.94
C TYR A 233 1.57 10.74 -1.10
N LYS A 234 1.97 9.70 -1.85
CA LYS A 234 3.37 9.49 -2.28
C LYS A 234 3.66 10.39 -3.48
N PRO A 235 4.58 11.37 -3.39
CA PRO A 235 5.06 12.11 -4.55
C PRO A 235 5.58 11.16 -5.63
N SER A 236 5.49 11.58 -6.89
CA SER A 236 5.72 10.70 -8.05
C SER A 236 7.20 10.42 -8.34
N ILE A 237 7.97 10.05 -7.31
CA ILE A 237 9.41 9.81 -7.36
C ILE A 237 9.74 8.36 -6.99
N GLY A 238 10.59 7.72 -7.82
CA GLY A 238 11.04 6.34 -7.66
C GLY A 238 10.01 5.30 -8.13
N LEU A 239 10.47 4.19 -8.69
CA LEU A 239 9.61 3.13 -9.21
C LEU A 239 9.16 2.18 -8.10
N GLU A 240 10.11 1.59 -7.36
CA GLU A 240 9.79 0.71 -6.23
C GLU A 240 9.09 1.48 -5.11
N ARG A 241 9.42 2.78 -4.93
CA ARG A 241 8.75 3.63 -3.95
C ARG A 241 7.25 3.74 -4.23
N LEU A 242 6.88 3.88 -5.48
CA LEU A 242 5.49 4.02 -5.91
C LEU A 242 4.71 2.69 -5.87
N GLN A 243 5.39 1.55 -6.00
CA GLN A 243 4.74 0.25 -5.88
C GLN A 243 4.03 0.10 -4.53
N SER A 244 2.88 -0.58 -4.52
CA SER A 244 2.15 -0.87 -3.28
C SER A 244 3.03 -1.65 -2.31
N ASP A 245 2.95 -1.32 -1.02
CA ASP A 245 3.68 -2.01 0.04
C ASP A 245 3.33 -3.51 0.13
N THR A 246 2.16 -3.90 -0.39
CA THR A 246 1.71 -5.29 -0.45
C THR A 246 2.27 -6.07 -1.63
N ASN A 247 2.72 -5.36 -2.67
CA ASN A 247 3.12 -5.93 -3.96
C ASN A 247 4.63 -5.88 -4.23
N THR A 248 5.42 -5.29 -3.31
CA THR A 248 6.89 -5.33 -3.42
C THR A 248 7.38 -6.78 -3.47
N VAL A 249 8.45 -7.03 -4.21
CA VAL A 249 9.03 -8.38 -4.35
C VAL A 249 9.77 -8.78 -3.07
N PHE A 250 10.42 -7.82 -2.40
CA PHE A 250 11.16 -8.02 -1.14
C PHE A 250 10.42 -7.40 0.04
N LEU A 251 10.73 -7.83 1.27
CA LEU A 251 10.13 -7.31 2.49
C LEU A 251 10.32 -5.79 2.60
N GLU A 252 11.51 -5.32 2.29
CA GLU A 252 11.86 -3.90 2.36
C GLU A 252 12.39 -3.41 1.02
N ARG A 253 12.17 -2.12 0.74
CA ARG A 253 12.62 -1.47 -0.48
C ARG A 253 14.13 -1.27 -0.48
N ALA A 254 14.71 -1.23 -1.67
CA ALA A 254 16.14 -1.05 -1.90
C ALA A 254 16.65 0.37 -1.58
N PHE A 255 17.96 0.55 -1.64
CA PHE A 255 18.63 1.81 -1.36
C PHE A 255 18.11 3.04 -2.12
N PRO A 256 17.69 2.99 -3.38
CA PRO A 256 17.13 4.17 -4.05
C PRO A 256 15.99 4.84 -3.28
N THR A 257 15.19 4.04 -2.55
CA THR A 257 14.09 4.56 -1.74
C THR A 257 14.54 5.45 -0.58
N ASN A 258 15.77 5.30 -0.09
CA ASN A 258 16.34 6.18 0.93
C ASN A 258 16.51 7.63 0.42
N LEU A 259 16.66 7.81 -0.88
CA LEU A 259 16.82 9.12 -1.52
C LEU A 259 15.51 9.66 -2.12
N ALA A 260 14.42 8.89 -2.08
CA ALA A 260 13.09 9.31 -2.52
C ALA A 260 12.35 10.05 -1.39
N PRO A 261 11.53 11.05 -1.72
CA PRO A 261 10.65 11.67 -0.74
C PRO A 261 9.64 10.65 -0.21
N ASN A 262 9.21 10.85 1.02
CA ASN A 262 8.15 10.03 1.59
C ASN A 262 6.78 10.59 1.17
N ARG A 263 5.71 10.17 1.86
CA ARG A 263 4.39 10.75 1.71
C ARG A 263 4.38 12.21 2.17
N ASP A 264 3.75 13.07 1.38
CA ASP A 264 3.70 14.50 1.64
C ASP A 264 2.32 15.09 1.32
N MET A 265 2.04 16.26 1.87
CA MET A 265 0.85 17.04 1.56
C MET A 265 1.07 17.82 0.27
N GLY A 266 0.12 17.77 -0.66
CA GLY A 266 0.31 18.48 -1.91
C GLY A 266 -0.88 18.42 -2.85
N ILE A 267 -0.60 18.89 -4.06
CA ILE A 267 -1.50 18.90 -5.20
C ILE A 267 -0.76 18.27 -6.38
N GLN A 268 -1.40 17.36 -7.09
CA GLN A 268 -0.86 16.69 -8.26
C GLN A 268 -1.86 16.71 -9.41
N VAL A 269 -1.42 17.11 -10.58
CA VAL A 269 -2.12 16.86 -11.83
C VAL A 269 -1.52 15.61 -12.47
N HIS A 270 -2.38 14.69 -12.87
CA HIS A 270 -1.92 13.44 -13.48
C HIS A 270 -2.89 12.98 -14.58
N GLY A 271 -2.41 12.10 -15.42
CA GLY A 271 -3.23 11.52 -16.47
C GLY A 271 -2.46 10.51 -17.32
N GLY A 272 -3.21 9.82 -18.18
CA GLY A 272 -2.66 8.81 -19.05
C GLY A 272 -3.29 8.83 -20.45
N PHE A 273 -2.55 8.28 -21.40
CA PHE A 273 -2.94 8.12 -22.79
C PHE A 273 -2.75 6.67 -23.19
N ALA A 274 -3.71 6.10 -23.87
CA ALA A 274 -3.59 4.76 -24.44
C ALA A 274 -2.80 4.79 -25.76
N MET A 275 -2.40 3.62 -26.23
CA MET A 275 -1.88 3.45 -27.59
C MET A 275 -2.92 3.85 -28.64
N PRO A 276 -2.50 4.32 -29.81
CA PRO A 276 -3.42 4.64 -30.91
C PRO A 276 -4.38 3.48 -31.22
N GLY A 277 -5.68 3.79 -31.31
CA GLY A 277 -6.74 2.79 -31.52
C GLY A 277 -7.34 2.20 -30.24
N TYR A 278 -6.78 2.50 -29.08
CA TYR A 278 -7.28 2.07 -27.77
C TYR A 278 -7.83 3.23 -26.96
N LYS A 279 -8.70 2.91 -25.98
CA LYS A 279 -9.25 3.92 -25.07
C LYS A 279 -8.39 4.02 -23.82
N ALA A 280 -8.06 5.23 -23.42
CA ALA A 280 -7.45 5.48 -22.13
C ALA A 280 -8.44 5.22 -21.00
N GLU A 281 -7.95 4.67 -19.89
CA GLU A 281 -8.73 4.42 -18.69
C GLU A 281 -8.46 5.50 -17.64
N THR A 282 -9.49 5.89 -16.91
CA THR A 282 -9.32 6.74 -15.73
C THR A 282 -8.70 5.90 -14.62
N ALA A 283 -7.55 6.35 -14.12
CA ALA A 283 -6.81 5.69 -13.06
C ALA A 283 -6.64 6.66 -11.88
N PRO A 284 -7.50 6.59 -10.86
CA PRO A 284 -7.41 7.47 -9.70
C PRO A 284 -6.21 7.10 -8.82
N GLY A 285 -5.67 8.11 -8.14
CA GLY A 285 -4.52 7.97 -7.26
C GLY A 285 -3.20 8.40 -7.89
N PRO A 286 -2.11 8.34 -7.12
CA PRO A 286 -0.83 8.93 -7.53
C PRO A 286 -0.10 8.18 -8.65
N ILE A 287 -0.59 7.01 -9.05
CA ILE A 287 0.03 6.18 -10.10
C ILE A 287 -1.04 5.63 -11.04
N ASP A 288 -0.73 5.70 -12.32
CA ASP A 288 -1.47 5.02 -13.37
C ASP A 288 -0.60 3.91 -13.97
N SER A 289 -1.01 2.65 -13.83
CA SER A 289 -0.38 1.47 -14.42
C SER A 289 -1.12 0.92 -15.65
N LYS A 290 -2.25 1.52 -16.01
CA LYS A 290 -3.15 1.01 -17.04
C LYS A 290 -2.89 1.60 -18.42
N ASN A 291 -2.53 2.88 -18.46
CA ASN A 291 -2.32 3.58 -19.70
C ASN A 291 -0.89 3.44 -20.22
N ALA A 292 -0.74 3.46 -21.54
CA ALA A 292 0.53 3.28 -22.21
C ALA A 292 1.52 4.44 -21.96
N PHE A 293 1.02 5.66 -21.83
CA PHE A 293 1.80 6.85 -21.52
C PHE A 293 1.16 7.58 -20.36
N THR A 294 1.93 7.87 -19.31
CA THR A 294 1.42 8.52 -18.11
C THR A 294 2.30 9.68 -17.70
N TYR A 295 1.69 10.69 -17.15
CA TYR A 295 2.40 11.83 -16.57
C TYR A 295 1.83 12.18 -15.21
N GLN A 296 2.69 12.67 -14.33
CA GLN A 296 2.36 13.25 -13.05
C GLN A 296 3.19 14.52 -12.88
N VAL A 297 2.56 15.58 -12.40
CA VAL A 297 3.23 16.84 -12.04
C VAL A 297 2.63 17.32 -10.73
N GLY A 298 3.46 17.48 -9.71
CA GLY A 298 3.02 17.80 -8.37
C GLY A 298 3.77 18.98 -7.75
N ILE A 299 3.13 19.54 -6.74
CA ILE A 299 3.73 20.46 -5.79
C ILE A 299 3.36 19.98 -4.39
N THR A 300 4.37 19.71 -3.57
CA THR A 300 4.18 19.23 -2.20
C THR A 300 4.79 20.20 -1.20
N ASP A 301 4.50 20.00 0.08
CA ASP A 301 4.99 20.86 1.16
C ASP A 301 6.51 20.74 1.36
N GLY A 302 7.14 19.69 0.82
CA GLY A 302 8.58 19.50 0.89
C GLY A 302 9.03 19.15 2.31
N THR A 303 8.52 18.06 2.87
CA THR A 303 8.95 17.59 4.21
C THR A 303 10.40 17.16 4.26
N GLY A 304 11.10 17.16 3.13
CA GLY A 304 12.44 16.61 3.00
C GLY A 304 12.45 15.10 3.22
N ASP A 305 13.62 14.60 3.59
CA ASP A 305 13.82 13.15 3.83
C ASP A 305 13.39 12.71 5.23
N SER A 306 12.89 13.61 6.08
CA SER A 306 12.50 13.29 7.48
C SER A 306 11.21 12.48 7.60
N GLY A 307 10.45 12.35 6.53
CA GLY A 307 9.30 11.45 6.46
C GLY A 307 8.07 11.82 7.28
N ASN A 308 8.09 12.92 7.99
CA ASN A 308 7.00 13.39 8.83
C ASN A 308 6.24 14.50 8.13
N ALA A 309 5.36 14.12 7.20
CA ALA A 309 4.43 15.05 6.58
C ALA A 309 3.26 15.37 7.53
N TYR A 310 3.55 16.02 8.62
CA TYR A 310 2.53 16.80 9.31
C TYR A 310 2.72 18.25 8.90
N GLY A 311 1.81 18.76 8.09
CA GLY A 311 1.71 20.20 7.85
C GLY A 311 1.37 21.03 9.09
N TYR A 312 1.22 20.37 10.23
CA TYR A 312 1.26 20.95 11.56
C TYR A 312 2.50 20.38 12.24
N GLY A 313 3.49 21.21 12.44
CA GLY A 313 4.69 20.84 13.13
C GLY A 313 4.34 20.09 14.40
N ALA A 314 4.67 18.79 14.43
CA ALA A 314 4.89 18.20 15.71
C ALA A 314 5.96 19.06 16.36
N PRO A 315 5.72 19.68 17.52
CA PRO A 315 6.76 20.38 18.23
C PRO A 315 7.79 19.32 18.61
N THR A 316 8.80 19.14 17.77
CA THR A 316 10.03 18.55 18.26
C THR A 316 10.48 19.52 19.33
N ASN A 317 10.46 19.05 20.57
CA ASN A 317 10.90 19.78 21.74
C ASN A 317 12.32 20.33 21.48
N ASN A 318 12.45 21.42 20.84
CA ASN A 318 13.59 22.31 20.82
C ASN A 318 13.43 23.35 19.71
N ASN A 319 12.69 24.39 20.01
CA ASN A 319 12.97 25.77 19.56
C ASN A 319 13.23 26.00 18.05
N SER A 320 12.69 25.21 17.16
CA SER A 320 12.64 25.62 15.76
C SER A 320 11.19 25.85 15.35
N SER A 321 10.89 27.10 15.18
CA SER A 321 9.68 27.69 14.66
C SER A 321 9.38 27.34 13.20
N THR A 322 9.82 26.20 12.71
CA THR A 322 9.70 25.79 11.32
C THR A 322 8.55 24.83 11.10
N ALA A 323 7.40 25.16 11.67
CA ALA A 323 6.17 24.42 11.45
C ALA A 323 5.60 24.60 10.02
N PHE A 324 6.09 25.58 9.29
CA PHE A 324 5.68 25.89 7.91
C PHE A 324 6.95 26.12 7.10
N ALA A 325 7.52 25.04 6.56
CA ALA A 325 8.58 25.19 5.59
C ALA A 325 8.02 25.97 4.38
N ASN A 326 8.58 27.17 4.13
CA ASN A 326 8.26 27.93 2.92
C ASN A 326 8.74 27.23 1.63
N ASN A 327 9.16 26.00 1.74
CA ASN A 327 9.94 25.28 0.74
C ASN A 327 9.08 24.22 0.10
N LYS A 328 8.43 24.60 -0.97
CA LYS A 328 7.67 23.64 -1.78
C LYS A 328 8.63 22.78 -2.60
N GLU A 329 8.31 21.49 -2.71
CA GLU A 329 8.96 20.57 -3.63
C GLU A 329 8.08 20.41 -4.85
N PHE A 330 8.65 20.68 -6.01
CA PHE A 330 8.06 20.39 -7.32
C PHE A 330 8.53 19.02 -7.77
N ASP A 331 7.61 18.14 -8.10
CA ASP A 331 7.92 16.82 -8.60
C ASP A 331 7.24 16.54 -9.93
N GLY A 332 7.84 15.65 -10.71
CA GLY A 332 7.29 15.24 -11.99
C GLY A 332 7.76 13.85 -12.39
N ARG A 333 6.91 13.14 -13.12
CA ARG A 333 7.18 11.82 -13.67
C ARG A 333 6.57 11.68 -15.04
N LEU A 334 7.33 11.11 -15.96
CA LEU A 334 6.87 10.60 -17.24
C LEU A 334 7.17 9.11 -17.29
N PHE A 335 6.17 8.31 -17.64
CA PHE A 335 6.35 6.87 -17.77
C PHE A 335 5.61 6.34 -18.99
N ALA A 336 6.23 5.42 -19.70
CA ALA A 336 5.72 4.85 -20.94
C ALA A 336 5.80 3.32 -20.93
N GLN A 337 4.78 2.68 -21.45
CA GLN A 337 4.73 1.28 -21.86
C GLN A 337 4.58 1.23 -23.40
N PRO A 338 5.66 1.54 -24.14
CA PRO A 338 5.55 1.86 -25.58
C PRO A 338 5.17 0.67 -26.45
N PHE A 339 5.21 -0.54 -25.91
CA PHE A 339 4.89 -1.77 -26.62
C PHE A 339 3.55 -2.39 -26.18
N GLN A 340 2.79 -1.71 -25.32
CA GLN A 340 1.45 -2.15 -24.93
C GLN A 340 0.57 -2.30 -26.19
N HIS A 341 0.00 -3.47 -26.41
CA HIS A 341 -0.82 -3.78 -27.59
C HIS A 341 -0.11 -3.60 -28.96
N SER A 342 1.20 -3.61 -28.99
CA SER A 342 1.96 -3.38 -30.24
C SER A 342 2.06 -4.62 -31.15
N GLY A 343 1.62 -5.79 -30.66
CA GLY A 343 1.82 -7.07 -31.34
C GLY A 343 3.21 -7.68 -31.14
N TYR A 344 4.16 -6.95 -30.56
CA TYR A 344 5.47 -7.49 -30.15
C TYR A 344 5.34 -8.16 -28.79
N ALA A 345 4.79 -9.37 -28.77
CA ALA A 345 4.38 -10.09 -27.55
C ALA A 345 5.47 -10.15 -26.46
N TRP A 346 6.76 -10.18 -26.81
CA TRP A 346 7.86 -10.25 -25.86
C TRP A 346 8.19 -8.88 -25.21
N LEU A 347 7.79 -7.74 -25.82
CA LEU A 347 8.00 -6.39 -25.29
C LEU A 347 6.77 -5.80 -24.59
N GLU A 348 5.60 -6.43 -24.68
CA GLU A 348 4.34 -5.86 -24.17
C GLU A 348 4.40 -5.42 -22.71
N GLY A 349 5.14 -6.12 -21.88
CA GLY A 349 5.30 -5.80 -20.46
C GLY A 349 6.49 -4.88 -20.14
N PHE A 350 7.10 -4.25 -21.15
CA PHE A 350 8.21 -3.31 -20.96
C PHE A 350 7.69 -1.91 -20.63
N GLY A 351 8.21 -1.33 -19.56
CA GLY A 351 7.93 0.03 -19.14
C GLY A 351 9.21 0.80 -18.83
N VAL A 352 9.27 2.06 -19.22
CA VAL A 352 10.42 2.95 -18.99
C VAL A 352 9.94 4.35 -18.64
N GLY A 353 10.68 5.03 -17.79
CA GLY A 353 10.33 6.39 -17.42
C GLY A 353 11.44 7.12 -16.69
N VAL A 354 11.15 8.36 -16.39
CA VAL A 354 11.99 9.22 -15.57
C VAL A 354 11.12 10.03 -14.63
N SER A 355 11.58 10.19 -13.40
CA SER A 355 11.00 11.14 -12.47
C SER A 355 12.07 12.03 -11.87
N GLY A 356 11.66 13.15 -11.32
CA GLY A 356 12.58 14.10 -10.70
C GLY A 356 11.86 15.08 -9.81
N SER A 357 12.60 15.73 -8.92
CA SER A 357 12.08 16.80 -8.08
C SER A 357 13.08 17.92 -7.90
N PHE A 358 12.53 19.06 -7.55
CA PHE A 358 13.29 20.27 -7.21
C PHE A 358 12.66 20.96 -6.01
N SER A 359 13.50 21.36 -5.04
CA SER A 359 13.10 22.15 -3.88
C SER A 359 14.24 23.05 -3.42
N ASN A 360 13.91 23.96 -2.50
CA ASN A 360 14.90 24.84 -1.87
C ASN A 360 14.69 24.84 -0.34
N PRO A 361 15.00 23.72 0.35
CA PRO A 361 14.81 23.61 1.79
C PRO A 361 15.56 24.67 2.59
N ASP A 362 14.96 25.09 3.70
CA ASP A 362 15.51 26.02 4.67
C ASP A 362 15.65 25.30 6.03
N HIS A 363 16.88 24.91 6.35
CA HIS A 363 17.25 24.24 7.61
C HIS A 363 16.43 22.96 7.91
N GLN A 364 16.03 22.21 6.89
CA GLN A 364 15.27 20.98 7.08
C GLN A 364 16.13 19.81 7.56
N ALA A 365 15.54 18.98 8.42
CA ALA A 365 16.17 17.76 8.90
C ALA A 365 16.39 16.76 7.75
N ILE A 366 17.56 16.12 7.75
CA ILE A 366 17.92 15.12 6.77
C ILE A 366 17.74 13.73 7.37
N GLN A 367 17.14 12.83 6.61
CA GLN A 367 16.95 11.46 7.04
C GLN A 367 18.27 10.67 6.98
N ALA A 368 18.51 9.85 8.00
CA ALA A 368 19.64 8.91 8.01
C ALA A 368 19.46 7.87 6.90
N GLN A 369 20.59 7.45 6.29
CA GLN A 369 20.55 6.37 5.31
C GLN A 369 20.63 5.03 6.04
N LYS A 370 19.77 4.08 5.64
CA LYS A 370 19.60 2.78 6.29
C LYS A 370 19.78 1.64 5.30
N THR A 371 20.23 0.49 5.82
CA THR A 371 20.24 -0.76 5.06
C THR A 371 18.81 -1.20 4.75
N PRO A 372 18.56 -1.88 3.61
CA PRO A 372 17.20 -2.25 3.21
C PRO A 372 16.51 -3.14 4.26
N LEU A 373 16.97 -4.36 4.45
CA LEU A 373 16.30 -5.33 5.30
C LEU A 373 16.58 -5.12 6.79
N GLY A 374 17.85 -4.85 7.15
CA GLY A 374 18.26 -4.65 8.55
C GLY A 374 17.77 -3.34 9.15
N GLN A 375 17.45 -2.32 8.32
CA GLN A 375 17.10 -0.96 8.76
C GLN A 375 18.18 -0.31 9.65
N SER A 376 19.41 -0.80 9.54
CA SER A 376 20.56 -0.29 10.30
C SER A 376 21.08 0.98 9.64
N GLN A 377 21.26 2.02 10.44
CA GLN A 377 21.80 3.29 9.94
C GLN A 377 23.28 3.15 9.60
N PHE A 378 23.72 3.68 8.46
CA PHE A 378 25.12 3.75 8.06
C PHE A 378 25.58 5.16 7.70
N VAL A 379 24.66 6.08 7.48
CA VAL A 379 24.89 7.52 7.40
C VAL A 379 23.93 8.21 8.36
N ASP A 380 24.46 8.95 9.31
CA ASP A 380 23.69 9.71 10.29
C ASP A 380 24.15 11.18 10.33
N TYR A 381 23.29 12.05 9.87
CA TYR A 381 23.54 13.50 9.88
C TYR A 381 23.38 14.13 11.27
N TYR A 382 22.84 13.38 12.23
CA TYR A 382 22.66 13.82 13.62
C TYR A 382 23.85 13.46 14.53
N SER A 383 24.80 12.63 14.09
CA SER A 383 25.88 12.12 14.93
C SER A 383 26.85 13.18 15.46
N LEU A 384 26.79 14.41 14.96
CA LEU A 384 27.56 15.54 15.48
C LEU A 384 26.93 16.22 16.70
N LYS A 385 25.76 15.77 17.18
CA LYS A 385 24.99 16.45 18.21
C LYS A 385 25.64 16.56 19.58
N THR A 386 26.63 15.75 19.90
CA THR A 386 27.20 15.75 21.26
C THR A 386 28.70 15.52 21.24
N GLN A 387 29.46 16.58 21.34
CA GLN A 387 30.83 16.49 21.89
C GLN A 387 30.87 17.34 23.16
N VAL A 388 31.10 16.69 24.28
CA VAL A 388 31.33 17.36 25.55
C VAL A 388 32.76 17.92 25.53
N GLN A 389 32.88 19.21 25.55
CA GLN A 389 34.16 19.88 25.81
C GLN A 389 33.96 20.79 27.02
N GLY A 390 34.67 20.50 28.12
CA GLY A 390 34.62 21.32 29.33
C GLY A 390 33.26 21.35 30.05
N GLY A 391 32.47 20.28 30.04
CA GLY A 391 31.19 20.21 30.74
C GLY A 391 30.01 20.84 30.03
N THR A 392 30.20 21.43 28.84
CA THR A 392 29.14 22.04 28.06
C THR A 392 28.84 21.17 26.82
N THR A 393 27.60 20.74 26.68
CA THR A 393 27.13 20.01 25.51
C THR A 393 26.97 20.98 24.34
N ALA A 394 27.96 21.02 23.46
CA ALA A 394 27.87 21.82 22.24
C ALA A 394 27.58 20.91 21.06
N GLY A 395 26.43 21.04 20.46
CA GLY A 395 25.99 20.26 19.31
C GLY A 395 26.04 21.07 18.01
N ARG A 396 26.40 20.40 16.92
CA ARG A 396 26.13 20.89 15.57
C ARG A 396 25.03 20.06 14.95
N THR A 397 24.09 20.71 14.29
CA THR A 397 23.04 20.06 13.52
C THR A 397 23.32 20.29 12.04
N ILE A 398 23.30 19.21 11.26
CA ILE A 398 23.39 19.29 9.81
C ILE A 398 21.97 19.26 9.28
N THR A 399 21.64 20.22 8.43
CA THR A 399 20.33 20.39 7.82
C THR A 399 20.48 20.57 6.30
N ALA A 400 19.46 20.23 5.56
CA ALA A 400 19.31 20.64 4.18
C ALA A 400 18.98 22.15 4.16
N ASP A 401 19.77 22.91 3.40
CA ASP A 401 19.68 24.37 3.37
C ASP A 401 20.12 24.90 2.00
N GLY A 402 19.15 25.18 1.14
CA GLY A 402 19.35 25.57 -0.24
C GLY A 402 18.98 24.49 -1.26
N ASN A 403 19.39 24.62 -2.50
CA ASN A 403 18.94 23.79 -3.60
C ASN A 403 19.04 22.30 -3.34
N SER A 404 17.93 21.61 -3.58
CA SER A 404 17.82 20.16 -3.57
C SER A 404 17.14 19.69 -4.86
N ASN A 405 17.73 18.73 -5.53
CA ASN A 405 17.14 18.14 -6.75
C ASN A 405 17.40 16.64 -6.80
N ARG A 406 16.52 15.93 -7.48
CA ARG A 406 16.60 14.49 -7.69
C ARG A 406 16.28 14.15 -9.13
N ILE A 407 16.94 13.13 -9.67
CA ILE A 407 16.61 12.53 -10.94
C ILE A 407 16.59 11.01 -10.81
N TYR A 408 15.52 10.38 -11.33
CA TYR A 408 15.23 8.94 -11.23
C TYR A 408 14.90 8.34 -12.60
N PRO A 409 15.85 7.92 -13.42
CA PRO A 409 15.58 6.99 -14.51
C PRO A 409 15.17 5.62 -13.96
N GLN A 410 14.16 5.00 -14.59
CA GLN A 410 13.50 3.81 -14.10
C GLN A 410 12.97 2.97 -15.25
N ALA A 411 13.03 1.64 -15.10
CA ALA A 411 12.48 0.71 -16.09
C ALA A 411 12.07 -0.60 -15.45
N TYR A 412 11.10 -1.27 -16.05
CA TYR A 412 10.76 -2.65 -15.75
C TYR A 412 10.41 -3.45 -17.01
N TRP A 413 10.46 -4.75 -16.89
CA TRP A 413 9.97 -5.67 -17.89
C TRP A 413 9.36 -6.89 -17.21
N TYR A 414 8.06 -7.09 -17.44
CA TYR A 414 7.30 -8.22 -16.93
C TYR A 414 6.71 -9.00 -18.10
N LYS A 415 7.00 -10.32 -18.16
CA LYS A 415 6.47 -11.19 -19.21
C LYS A 415 6.26 -12.62 -18.72
N GLY A 416 5.01 -13.09 -18.72
CA GLY A 416 4.66 -14.36 -18.12
C GLY A 416 5.16 -14.44 -16.68
N SER A 417 5.86 -15.51 -16.34
CA SER A 417 6.40 -15.69 -14.98
C SER A 417 7.65 -14.85 -14.67
N PHE A 418 8.24 -14.14 -15.64
CA PHE A 418 9.47 -13.39 -15.47
C PHE A 418 9.20 -11.91 -15.14
N GLY A 419 10.00 -11.34 -14.24
CA GLY A 419 9.99 -9.92 -13.89
C GLY A 419 11.41 -9.39 -13.71
N LEU A 420 11.68 -8.21 -14.29
CA LEU A 420 12.91 -7.45 -14.14
C LEU A 420 12.54 -5.99 -13.83
N MET A 421 13.16 -5.39 -12.84
CA MET A 421 12.99 -3.98 -12.51
C MET A 421 14.34 -3.37 -12.15
N GLY A 422 14.56 -2.14 -12.60
CA GLY A 422 15.74 -1.37 -12.25
C GLY A 422 15.44 0.10 -12.12
N GLU A 423 16.15 0.76 -11.23
CA GLU A 423 16.13 2.21 -11.10
C GLU A 423 17.47 2.74 -10.58
N TYR A 424 17.73 3.98 -10.92
CA TYR A 424 18.89 4.73 -10.46
C TYR A 424 18.43 6.09 -9.95
N VAL A 425 19.11 6.63 -8.96
CA VAL A 425 18.89 7.99 -8.47
C VAL A 425 20.18 8.73 -8.28
N ALA A 426 20.19 9.99 -8.66
CA ALA A 426 21.14 11.00 -8.19
C ALA A 426 20.35 12.07 -7.44
N SER A 427 20.71 12.27 -6.17
CA SER A 427 20.09 13.25 -5.27
C SER A 427 21.15 14.26 -4.85
N THR A 428 21.03 15.47 -5.38
CA THR A 428 21.91 16.59 -5.06
C THR A 428 21.24 17.47 -4.03
N GLN A 429 21.95 17.81 -2.94
CA GLN A 429 21.41 18.56 -1.84
C GLN A 429 22.48 19.47 -1.20
N ARG A 430 22.16 20.73 -1.02
CA ARG A 430 22.99 21.64 -0.24
C ARG A 430 22.76 21.40 1.24
N LEU A 431 23.83 21.26 2.01
CA LEU A 431 23.83 21.06 3.45
C LEU A 431 24.48 22.23 4.18
N SER A 432 23.91 22.57 5.32
CA SER A 432 24.44 23.56 6.25
C SER A 432 24.64 22.93 7.63
N ALA A 433 25.78 23.17 8.25
CA ALA A 433 26.06 22.78 9.62
C ALA A 433 25.99 23.99 10.53
N SER A 434 24.90 24.12 11.29
CA SER A 434 24.69 25.16 12.29
C SER A 434 24.94 24.66 13.71
N GLY A 435 25.35 25.51 14.65
CA GLY A 435 25.55 25.14 16.04
C GLY A 435 25.97 26.29 16.90
N THR A 436 26.03 26.09 18.23
CA THR A 436 26.46 27.10 19.19
C THR A 436 27.87 27.63 18.87
N ALA A 437 28.03 28.93 18.89
CA ALA A 437 29.17 29.71 18.37
C ALA A 437 30.56 29.36 18.97
N THR A 438 30.65 28.50 19.96
CA THR A 438 31.89 28.19 20.70
C THR A 438 32.68 27.01 20.12
N LEU A 439 32.15 26.26 19.15
CA LEU A 439 32.89 25.15 18.52
C LEU A 439 33.44 25.58 17.17
N PRO A 440 34.75 25.40 16.91
CA PRO A 440 35.30 25.63 15.58
C PRO A 440 34.56 24.75 14.54
N ALA A 441 34.43 25.28 13.33
CA ALA A 441 33.90 24.53 12.22
C ALA A 441 34.65 23.22 12.05
N TYR A 442 33.93 22.13 11.79
CA TYR A 442 34.55 20.85 11.49
C TYR A 442 35.31 21.00 10.18
N ARG A 443 36.64 20.77 10.19
CA ARG A 443 37.53 21.09 9.05
C ARG A 443 37.40 22.52 8.50
N GLY A 444 36.87 23.47 9.25
CA GLY A 444 36.65 24.86 8.77
C GLY A 444 35.48 25.03 7.81
N VAL A 445 34.68 23.98 7.55
CA VAL A 445 33.59 24.00 6.56
C VAL A 445 32.25 23.96 7.28
N ASN A 446 31.31 24.82 6.84
CA ASN A 446 29.94 24.86 7.34
C ASN A 446 28.91 24.47 6.28
N ASN A 447 29.22 24.65 5.02
CA ASN A 447 28.29 24.38 3.92
C ASN A 447 28.98 23.51 2.87
N ILE A 448 28.24 22.55 2.35
CA ILE A 448 28.65 21.69 1.23
C ILE A 448 27.47 21.50 0.29
N THR A 449 27.76 21.02 -0.92
CA THR A 449 26.77 20.40 -1.79
C THR A 449 27.16 18.93 -1.95
N GLN A 450 26.26 18.02 -1.61
CA GLN A 450 26.45 16.59 -1.79
C GLN A 450 25.59 16.06 -2.93
N THR A 451 26.08 15.05 -3.64
CA THR A 451 25.30 14.28 -4.62
C THR A 451 25.39 12.80 -4.29
N ASN A 452 24.43 12.33 -3.47
CA ASN A 452 24.32 10.92 -3.17
C ASN A 452 23.68 10.17 -4.35
N LYS A 453 24.15 8.96 -4.61
CA LYS A 453 23.69 8.12 -5.71
C LYS A 453 23.27 6.76 -5.20
N ALA A 454 22.18 6.22 -5.74
CA ALA A 454 21.80 4.85 -5.47
C ALA A 454 21.24 4.17 -6.72
N ALA A 455 21.41 2.86 -6.77
CA ALA A 455 20.92 2.04 -7.88
C ALA A 455 20.37 0.71 -7.33
N GLN A 456 19.45 0.11 -8.10
CA GLN A 456 19.03 -1.27 -7.90
C GLN A 456 18.71 -1.95 -9.22
N VAL A 457 18.89 -3.26 -9.21
CA VAL A 457 18.34 -4.18 -10.22
C VAL A 457 17.80 -5.38 -9.46
N GLN A 458 16.54 -5.74 -9.75
CA GLN A 458 15.91 -6.95 -9.22
C GLN A 458 15.35 -7.82 -10.34
N VAL A 459 15.48 -9.12 -10.18
CA VAL A 459 14.89 -10.13 -11.04
C VAL A 459 14.00 -11.02 -10.19
N SER A 460 12.87 -11.45 -10.77
CA SER A 460 11.96 -12.38 -10.11
C SER A 460 11.37 -13.36 -11.11
N TYR A 461 11.06 -14.57 -10.64
CA TYR A 461 10.48 -15.63 -11.46
C TYR A 461 9.45 -16.43 -10.67
N VAL A 462 8.25 -16.58 -11.22
CA VAL A 462 7.18 -17.39 -10.62
C VAL A 462 7.31 -18.81 -11.11
N VAL A 463 7.85 -19.68 -10.24
CA VAL A 463 8.20 -21.08 -10.62
C VAL A 463 6.97 -21.96 -10.83
N THR A 464 5.83 -21.56 -10.31
CA THR A 464 4.55 -22.27 -10.45
C THR A 464 3.79 -21.91 -11.73
N GLY A 465 4.28 -20.92 -12.49
CA GLY A 465 3.81 -20.61 -13.84
C GLY A 465 2.81 -19.46 -13.97
N GLU A 466 2.44 -18.79 -12.88
CA GLU A 466 1.58 -17.62 -12.89
C GLU A 466 2.29 -16.41 -13.51
N ASP A 467 1.50 -15.43 -13.95
CA ASP A 467 2.02 -14.16 -14.44
C ASP A 467 2.64 -13.34 -13.31
N ASN A 468 3.83 -12.85 -13.56
CA ASN A 468 4.53 -11.87 -12.74
C ASN A 468 4.20 -10.46 -13.27
N THR A 469 3.79 -9.56 -12.39
CA THR A 469 3.41 -8.20 -12.78
C THR A 469 3.95 -7.17 -11.78
N PHE A 470 3.99 -5.91 -12.20
CA PHE A 470 4.30 -4.79 -11.28
C PHE A 470 3.30 -4.69 -10.11
N GLU A 471 2.08 -5.16 -10.31
CA GLU A 471 1.02 -5.21 -9.29
C GLU A 471 1.04 -6.48 -8.44
N GLY A 472 2.08 -7.34 -8.59
CA GLY A 472 2.24 -8.58 -7.83
C GLY A 472 1.81 -9.83 -8.58
N VAL A 473 1.75 -10.95 -7.85
CA VAL A 473 1.39 -12.28 -8.37
C VAL A 473 0.03 -12.69 -7.82
N LYS A 474 -0.81 -13.24 -8.69
CA LYS A 474 -2.12 -13.82 -8.31
C LYS A 474 -2.07 -15.33 -8.55
N PRO A 475 -2.18 -16.18 -7.51
CA PRO A 475 -2.20 -17.62 -7.68
C PRO A 475 -3.35 -18.07 -8.58
N MET A 476 -3.08 -18.98 -9.53
CA MET A 476 -4.11 -19.63 -10.33
C MET A 476 -5.00 -20.53 -9.47
N ARG A 477 -4.44 -21.10 -8.41
CA ARG A 477 -5.15 -21.94 -7.43
C ARG A 477 -4.73 -21.52 -6.02
N ASN A 478 -5.70 -21.39 -5.14
CA ASN A 478 -5.42 -21.14 -3.73
C ASN A 478 -4.72 -22.35 -3.10
N PHE A 479 -3.93 -22.11 -2.06
CA PHE A 479 -3.35 -23.14 -1.23
C PHE A 479 -4.47 -24.02 -0.62
N ASP A 480 -4.45 -25.29 -0.96
CA ASP A 480 -5.34 -26.33 -0.44
C ASP A 480 -4.57 -27.66 -0.46
N PRO A 481 -3.86 -28.02 0.62
CA PRO A 481 -3.02 -29.21 0.67
C PRO A 481 -3.83 -30.50 0.50
N LEU A 482 -5.13 -30.51 0.86
CA LEU A 482 -6.00 -31.67 0.68
C LEU A 482 -6.31 -31.94 -0.80
N LYS A 483 -6.25 -30.91 -1.65
CA LYS A 483 -6.42 -31.00 -3.10
C LYS A 483 -5.10 -30.95 -3.86
N GLY A 484 -3.96 -30.97 -3.16
CA GLY A 484 -2.63 -30.91 -3.77
C GLY A 484 -2.30 -29.56 -4.41
N SER A 485 -2.98 -28.48 -4.02
CA SER A 485 -2.70 -27.12 -4.49
C SER A 485 -1.82 -26.37 -3.51
N TRP A 486 -0.69 -25.83 -4.00
CA TRP A 486 0.31 -25.17 -3.17
C TRP A 486 0.30 -23.63 -3.28
N GLY A 487 -0.68 -23.04 -4.00
CA GLY A 487 -0.66 -21.62 -4.32
C GLY A 487 0.40 -21.28 -5.35
N ALA A 488 0.98 -20.08 -5.29
CA ALA A 488 2.04 -19.66 -6.20
C ALA A 488 3.35 -19.43 -5.44
N LEU A 489 4.49 -19.75 -6.07
CA LEU A 489 5.84 -19.53 -5.52
C LEU A 489 6.65 -18.68 -6.49
N GLN A 490 7.14 -17.54 -6.00
CA GLN A 490 8.03 -16.63 -6.71
C GLN A 490 9.40 -16.64 -6.03
N LEU A 491 10.47 -16.79 -6.81
CA LEU A 491 11.85 -16.60 -6.37
C LEU A 491 12.37 -15.28 -6.91
N ALA A 492 13.25 -14.61 -6.15
CA ALA A 492 13.80 -13.33 -6.53
C ALA A 492 15.23 -13.12 -6.06
N ALA A 493 15.96 -12.28 -6.81
CA ALA A 493 17.28 -11.78 -6.42
C ALA A 493 17.35 -10.28 -6.73
N ARG A 494 18.06 -9.53 -5.87
CA ARG A 494 18.26 -8.10 -6.00
C ARG A 494 19.68 -7.72 -5.64
N TRP A 495 20.28 -6.87 -6.45
CA TRP A 495 21.44 -6.08 -6.09
C TRP A 495 21.03 -4.63 -5.94
N SER A 496 21.51 -3.97 -4.90
CA SER A 496 21.32 -2.54 -4.73
C SER A 496 22.49 -1.90 -4.00
N GLU A 497 22.74 -0.62 -4.28
CA GLU A 497 23.89 0.13 -3.77
C GLU A 497 23.52 1.58 -3.51
N LEU A 498 24.11 2.17 -2.45
CA LEU A 498 24.08 3.61 -2.20
C LEU A 498 25.51 4.10 -1.98
N THR A 499 25.90 5.12 -2.73
CA THR A 499 27.18 5.82 -2.61
C THR A 499 26.93 7.23 -2.09
N VAL A 500 27.61 7.57 -1.02
CA VAL A 500 27.61 8.90 -0.38
C VAL A 500 28.68 9.75 -1.03
N ASP A 501 28.35 11.02 -1.31
CA ASP A 501 29.29 11.98 -1.88
C ASP A 501 30.50 12.18 -0.95
N SER A 502 31.68 12.29 -1.54
CA SER A 502 32.93 12.53 -0.81
C SER A 502 32.92 13.83 0.00
N ASP A 503 32.26 14.88 -0.51
CA ASP A 503 32.17 16.17 0.17
C ASP A 503 31.37 16.10 1.48
N THR A 504 30.49 15.09 1.62
CA THR A 504 29.78 14.80 2.87
C THR A 504 30.74 14.62 4.05
N PHE A 505 31.93 14.08 3.81
CA PHE A 505 32.95 13.83 4.85
C PHE A 505 33.74 15.10 5.25
N LEU A 506 33.44 16.24 4.63
CA LEU A 506 33.83 17.54 5.16
C LEU A 506 32.99 17.93 6.39
N LEU A 507 31.78 17.34 6.53
CA LEU A 507 30.88 17.55 7.66
C LEU A 507 30.76 16.33 8.56
N LEU A 508 30.90 15.11 8.05
CA LEU A 508 30.73 13.85 8.78
C LEU A 508 32.08 13.17 9.05
N ASP A 509 32.13 12.36 10.11
CA ASP A 509 33.27 11.55 10.48
C ASP A 509 33.29 10.25 9.67
N PRO A 510 34.29 10.01 8.80
CA PRO A 510 34.37 8.83 7.96
C PRO A 510 34.66 7.52 8.76
N THR A 511 35.05 7.64 10.03
CA THR A 511 35.21 6.47 10.93
C THR A 511 33.89 6.04 11.57
N LYS A 512 32.79 6.80 11.34
CA LYS A 512 31.45 6.55 11.87
C LYS A 512 30.40 6.46 10.77
N THR A 513 30.71 6.95 9.58
CA THR A 513 29.81 7.03 8.43
C THR A 513 30.42 6.28 7.27
N ALA A 514 29.73 5.29 6.74
CA ALA A 514 30.19 4.58 5.55
C ALA A 514 30.00 5.46 4.30
N SER A 515 30.99 5.42 3.41
CA SER A 515 30.93 6.11 2.11
C SER A 515 30.09 5.36 1.09
N LYS A 516 29.89 4.05 1.31
CA LYS A 516 29.15 3.18 0.40
C LYS A 516 28.55 2.01 1.17
N ALA A 517 27.34 1.63 0.79
CA ALA A 517 26.72 0.38 1.21
C ALA A 517 26.19 -0.36 -0.03
N ALA A 518 26.49 -1.64 -0.14
CA ALA A 518 26.01 -2.50 -1.22
C ALA A 518 25.35 -3.75 -0.63
N ALA A 519 24.13 -4.03 -1.06
CA ALA A 519 23.30 -5.14 -0.60
C ALA A 519 23.03 -6.13 -1.74
N PHE A 520 23.13 -7.41 -1.43
CA PHE A 520 22.63 -8.50 -2.24
C PHE A 520 21.54 -9.22 -1.45
N THR A 521 20.35 -9.29 -2.03
CA THR A 521 19.17 -9.89 -1.38
C THR A 521 18.64 -11.03 -2.24
N VAL A 522 18.33 -12.16 -1.63
CA VAL A 522 17.56 -13.25 -2.27
C VAL A 522 16.27 -13.46 -1.49
N GLY A 523 15.19 -13.75 -2.20
CA GLY A 523 13.88 -13.88 -1.60
C GLY A 523 13.03 -14.98 -2.21
N ALA A 524 12.07 -15.46 -1.42
CA ALA A 524 11.04 -16.39 -1.83
C ALA A 524 9.68 -15.91 -1.32
N ASN A 525 8.73 -15.75 -2.22
CA ASN A 525 7.36 -15.33 -1.93
C ASN A 525 6.42 -16.49 -2.17
N TRP A 526 5.76 -16.96 -1.12
CA TRP A 526 4.77 -18.00 -1.19
C TRP A 526 3.36 -17.39 -1.04
N PHE A 527 2.66 -17.25 -2.16
CA PHE A 527 1.31 -16.73 -2.22
C PHE A 527 0.32 -17.87 -1.96
N LEU A 528 -0.25 -17.89 -0.77
CA LEU A 528 -1.24 -18.89 -0.37
C LEU A 528 -2.56 -18.70 -1.13
N ASN A 529 -2.95 -17.47 -1.31
CA ASN A 529 -4.09 -17.04 -2.12
C ASN A 529 -3.88 -15.56 -2.52
N LYS A 530 -4.87 -14.94 -3.16
CA LYS A 530 -4.82 -13.54 -3.57
C LYS A 530 -4.52 -12.57 -2.41
N ASN A 531 -4.90 -12.93 -1.19
CA ASN A 531 -4.89 -12.03 -0.02
C ASN A 531 -3.78 -12.35 0.99
N ALA A 532 -3.30 -13.60 1.02
CA ALA A 532 -2.35 -14.06 2.03
C ALA A 532 -1.06 -14.57 1.40
N LEU A 533 0.07 -14.11 1.89
CA LEU A 533 1.40 -14.56 1.48
C LEU A 533 2.35 -14.68 2.66
N ILE A 534 3.35 -15.54 2.49
CA ILE A 534 4.52 -15.66 3.35
C ILE A 534 5.73 -15.30 2.51
N ARG A 535 6.59 -14.43 3.02
CA ARG A 535 7.80 -13.97 2.33
C ARG A 535 9.02 -14.27 3.18
N PHE A 536 10.08 -14.73 2.54
CA PHE A 536 11.38 -15.01 3.15
C PHE A 536 12.46 -14.26 2.38
N ASP A 537 13.24 -13.43 3.06
CA ASP A 537 14.36 -12.71 2.46
C ASP A 537 15.63 -12.96 3.28
N PHE A 538 16.73 -13.18 2.57
CA PHE A 538 18.08 -13.11 3.11
C PHE A 538 18.83 -11.99 2.40
N GLU A 539 19.46 -11.12 3.19
CA GLU A 539 20.24 -9.99 2.70
C GLU A 539 21.63 -9.98 3.31
N ASN A 540 22.62 -9.75 2.45
CA ASN A 540 24.00 -9.51 2.84
C ASN A 540 24.41 -8.11 2.39
N VAL A 541 24.81 -7.27 3.35
CA VAL A 541 25.25 -5.89 3.11
C VAL A 541 26.73 -5.76 3.41
N SER A 542 27.46 -5.15 2.49
CA SER A 542 28.87 -4.75 2.66
C SER A 542 28.98 -3.24 2.69
N PHE A 543 29.98 -2.74 3.42
CA PHE A 543 30.22 -1.32 3.59
C PHE A 543 31.65 -0.93 3.21
N THR A 544 31.81 0.29 2.71
CA THR A 544 33.11 0.92 2.53
C THR A 544 33.24 2.07 3.53
N GLY A 545 34.29 2.08 4.36
CA GLY A 545 34.44 3.03 5.44
C GLY A 545 33.53 2.76 6.64
N GLY A 546 33.27 3.76 7.46
CA GLY A 546 32.35 3.69 8.60
C GLY A 546 32.93 3.06 9.87
N ALA A 547 34.19 2.69 9.89
CA ALA A 547 34.94 2.25 11.09
C ALA A 547 36.34 2.84 11.09
N GLY A 548 37.05 2.66 12.20
CA GLY A 548 38.43 3.10 12.34
C GLY A 548 38.66 4.04 13.53
N THR A 549 39.74 4.79 13.48
CA THR A 549 40.15 5.72 14.57
C THR A 549 40.36 7.14 14.06
N ARG A 550 40.04 8.10 14.93
CA ARG A 550 40.28 9.51 14.68
C ARG A 550 41.27 10.03 15.73
N THR A 551 42.30 10.73 15.27
CA THR A 551 43.25 11.47 16.09
C THR A 551 43.30 12.93 15.67
N GLY A 552 44.04 13.76 16.38
CA GLY A 552 44.16 15.18 16.09
C GLY A 552 43.01 16.03 16.67
N SER A 553 43.05 17.33 16.37
CA SER A 553 42.03 18.27 16.83
C SER A 553 40.77 18.22 15.92
N ARG A 554 39.68 18.83 16.38
CA ARG A 554 38.44 18.93 15.58
C ARG A 554 38.64 19.73 14.28
N ALA A 555 39.47 20.75 14.32
CA ALA A 555 39.80 21.56 13.15
C ALA A 555 40.74 20.84 12.16
N ASN A 556 41.62 19.98 12.69
CA ASN A 556 42.60 19.22 11.91
C ASN A 556 42.55 17.75 12.32
N PRO A 557 41.49 17.01 11.99
CA PRO A 557 41.39 15.60 12.31
C PRO A 557 42.24 14.75 11.37
N VAL A 558 42.85 13.70 11.89
CA VAL A 558 43.53 12.65 11.12
C VAL A 558 42.73 11.36 11.28
N TYR A 559 42.34 10.74 10.18
CA TYR A 559 41.52 9.54 10.14
C TYR A 559 42.30 8.34 9.64
N HIS A 560 42.17 7.23 10.36
CA HIS A 560 42.52 5.89 9.89
C HIS A 560 41.19 5.14 9.65
N VAL A 561 40.68 5.24 8.43
CA VAL A 561 39.37 4.68 8.07
C VAL A 561 39.53 3.22 7.70
N THR A 562 38.69 2.37 8.25
CA THR A 562 38.54 0.97 7.91
C THR A 562 37.06 0.69 7.55
N ASN A 563 36.80 -0.44 6.94
CA ASN A 563 35.42 -0.82 6.67
C ASN A 563 34.75 -1.34 7.95
N ARG A 564 33.52 -0.90 8.19
CA ARG A 564 32.67 -1.52 9.22
C ARG A 564 32.35 -2.96 8.82
N PRO A 565 32.06 -3.85 9.81
CA PRO A 565 31.59 -5.20 9.54
C PRO A 565 30.35 -5.20 8.67
N GLY A 566 30.21 -6.20 7.80
CA GLY A 566 29.02 -6.43 6.99
C GLY A 566 27.81 -6.78 7.86
N GLU A 567 26.65 -6.72 7.25
CA GLU A 567 25.37 -7.06 7.89
C GLU A 567 24.74 -8.23 7.15
N GLN A 568 24.32 -9.26 7.86
CA GLN A 568 23.56 -10.39 7.32
C GLN A 568 22.26 -10.51 8.06
N VAL A 569 21.13 -10.49 7.32
CA VAL A 569 19.79 -10.49 7.90
C VAL A 569 18.93 -11.53 7.20
N LEU A 570 18.29 -12.38 8.00
CA LEU A 570 17.20 -13.24 7.56
C LEU A 570 15.89 -12.66 8.09
N SER A 571 14.90 -12.50 7.22
CA SER A 571 13.59 -12.02 7.64
C SER A 571 12.47 -12.82 7.02
N THR A 572 11.38 -12.93 7.77
CA THR A 572 10.14 -13.56 7.31
C THR A 572 8.99 -12.60 7.57
N ARG A 573 8.09 -12.48 6.60
CA ARG A 573 6.84 -11.69 6.71
C ARG A 573 5.63 -12.56 6.49
N PHE A 574 4.66 -12.47 7.39
CA PHE A 574 3.28 -12.86 7.14
C PHE A 574 2.49 -11.64 6.72
N GLN A 575 1.80 -11.74 5.60
CA GLN A 575 0.96 -10.65 5.09
C GLN A 575 -0.45 -11.15 4.81
N LEU A 576 -1.43 -10.38 5.27
CA LEU A 576 -2.83 -10.46 4.86
C LEU A 576 -3.24 -9.08 4.32
N ALA A 577 -3.79 -9.04 3.09
CA ALA A 577 -4.27 -7.81 2.48
C ALA A 577 -5.55 -8.09 1.65
N PHE A 578 -6.58 -7.25 1.80
CA PHE A 578 -7.84 -7.39 1.08
C PHE A 578 -8.52 -6.04 0.84
#